data_7d2c30e027bf9bcba972536713a481ed
#
_entry.id   7d2c30e027bf9bcba972536713a481ed
#
_cell.length_a   1.000
_cell.length_b   1.000
_cell.length_c   1.000
_cell.angle_alpha   90.00
_cell.angle_beta   90.00
_cell.angle_gamma   90.00
#
_symmetry.space_group_name_H-M   'P 1'
#
loop_
_entity.id
_entity.type
_entity.pdbx_description
1 polymer ?
#
loop_
_entity_poly.entity_id
_entity_poly.type
_entity_poly.pdbx_seq_one_letter_code
_entity_poly.pdbx_strand_id
1 'polypeptide(L)'
;KRAIAVRAMEYLLKPVEDQELVAVLEEAVRIAEEQETDREAGEKKSAEQISAERDCHEDTADTERSRIRLQAVAGNIQAFIEHNYMDDISLQTVAEAMNYSDAYFCKIFKQCFDKNFIVYLSEYRVARAKELLGDVLINVKDVSQKVGYRDSNYFAKVFKRIAGVTPTEYRMQVLKEAGER
;
A
#
# COMPACT_ATOMS: atom_id res chain seq x y z
N LYS A 1 20.26 14.37 -17.52
CA LYS A 1 20.36 13.07 -16.82
C LYS A 1 19.13 12.72 -15.96
N ARG A 2 18.25 13.69 -15.63
CA ARG A 2 17.03 13.48 -14.81
C ARG A 2 15.84 12.85 -15.55
N ALA A 3 15.86 12.84 -16.88
CA ALA A 3 14.75 12.33 -17.69
C ALA A 3 14.75 10.80 -17.89
N ILE A 4 15.84 10.11 -17.52
CA ILE A 4 16.01 8.67 -17.76
C ILE A 4 15.36 7.82 -16.64
N ALA A 5 15.36 8.30 -15.41
CA ALA A 5 14.81 7.56 -14.26
C ALA A 5 13.28 7.43 -14.30
N VAL A 6 12.57 8.43 -14.83
CA VAL A 6 11.10 8.41 -14.91
C VAL A 6 10.58 7.51 -16.03
N ARG A 7 11.35 7.34 -17.13
CA ARG A 7 10.96 6.46 -18.24
C ARG A 7 11.19 4.96 -17.98
N ALA A 8 12.01 4.59 -17.02
CA ALA A 8 12.25 3.19 -16.70
C ALA A 8 11.03 2.51 -16.04
N MET A 9 10.15 3.26 -15.38
CA MET A 9 8.91 2.72 -14.79
C MET A 9 7.82 2.40 -15.82
N GLU A 10 7.83 2.99 -17.00
CA GLU A 10 6.82 2.73 -18.07
C GLU A 10 7.08 1.43 -18.86
N TYR A 11 8.26 0.84 -18.76
CA TYR A 11 8.62 -0.38 -19.53
C TYR A 11 8.36 -1.70 -18.81
N LEU A 12 7.88 -1.70 -17.58
CA LEU A 12 7.61 -2.90 -16.76
C LEU A 12 6.20 -3.48 -16.93
N LEU A 13 5.54 -3.26 -18.09
CA LEU A 13 4.20 -3.77 -18.41
C LEU A 13 4.18 -5.12 -19.16
N LYS A 14 5.22 -5.96 -19.02
CA LYS A 14 5.20 -7.34 -19.50
C LYS A 14 5.65 -8.26 -18.37
N PRO A 15 5.29 -9.56 -18.38
CA PRO A 15 5.44 -10.42 -17.20
C PRO A 15 6.90 -10.44 -16.75
N VAL A 16 7.18 -9.66 -15.72
CA VAL A 16 8.47 -9.59 -15.04
C VAL A 16 8.46 -10.67 -13.99
N GLU A 17 9.49 -11.48 -13.93
CA GLU A 17 9.62 -12.49 -12.89
C GLU A 17 9.69 -11.82 -11.50
N ASP A 18 9.02 -12.43 -10.50
CA ASP A 18 8.81 -11.85 -9.17
C ASP A 18 10.10 -11.34 -8.47
N GLN A 19 11.27 -11.88 -8.85
CA GLN A 19 12.55 -11.48 -8.29
C GLN A 19 13.08 -10.16 -8.86
N GLU A 20 12.81 -9.84 -10.13
CA GLU A 20 13.20 -8.57 -10.73
C GLU A 20 12.35 -7.41 -10.23
N LEU A 21 11.05 -7.65 -9.98
CA LEU A 21 10.16 -6.62 -9.43
C LEU A 21 10.56 -6.23 -8.00
N VAL A 22 10.93 -7.21 -7.18
CA VAL A 22 11.41 -6.96 -5.80
C VAL A 22 12.73 -6.18 -5.83
N ALA A 23 13.68 -6.55 -6.68
CA ALA A 23 14.96 -5.85 -6.80
C ALA A 23 14.80 -4.40 -7.27
N VAL A 24 13.91 -4.13 -8.22
CA VAL A 24 13.63 -2.77 -8.71
C VAL A 24 12.90 -1.93 -7.65
N LEU A 25 12.04 -2.54 -6.84
CA LEU A 25 11.35 -1.86 -5.74
C LEU A 25 12.32 -1.57 -4.57
N GLU A 26 13.22 -2.49 -4.23
CA GLU A 26 14.25 -2.27 -3.22
C GLU A 26 15.25 -1.18 -3.64
N GLU A 27 15.64 -1.16 -4.92
CA GLU A 27 16.51 -0.12 -5.47
C GLU A 27 15.80 1.26 -5.50
N ALA A 28 14.52 1.32 -5.83
CA ALA A 28 13.74 2.55 -5.82
C ALA A 28 13.56 3.09 -4.39
N VAL A 29 13.39 2.22 -3.39
CA VAL A 29 13.33 2.60 -1.97
C VAL A 29 14.68 3.12 -1.50
N ARG A 30 15.79 2.46 -1.86
CA ARG A 30 17.14 2.90 -1.51
C ARG A 30 17.48 4.27 -2.10
N ILE A 31 17.12 4.51 -3.37
CA ILE A 31 17.34 5.81 -4.03
C ILE A 31 16.50 6.92 -3.36
N ALA A 32 15.29 6.61 -2.89
CA ALA A 32 14.45 7.55 -2.18
C ALA A 32 15.03 7.89 -0.78
N GLU A 33 15.58 6.91 -0.09
CA GLU A 33 16.23 7.10 1.23
C GLU A 33 17.55 7.88 1.12
N GLU A 34 18.35 7.64 0.08
CA GLU A 34 19.58 8.40 -0.17
C GLU A 34 19.30 9.88 -0.52
N GLN A 35 18.17 10.18 -1.16
CA GLN A 35 17.77 11.57 -1.46
C GLN A 35 17.21 12.32 -0.25
N GLU A 36 16.69 11.64 0.76
CA GLU A 36 16.25 12.27 2.01
C GLU A 36 17.45 12.65 2.90
N THR A 37 18.50 11.85 2.96
CA THR A 37 19.71 12.16 3.73
C THR A 37 20.48 13.38 3.20
N ASP A 38 20.50 13.58 1.88
CA ASP A 38 21.12 14.76 1.25
C ASP A 38 20.32 16.06 1.44
N ARG A 39 19.00 15.97 1.62
CA ARG A 39 18.15 17.13 1.94
C ARG A 39 18.27 17.56 3.40
N GLU A 40 18.34 16.63 4.32
CA GLU A 40 18.50 16.94 5.75
C GLU A 40 19.89 17.52 6.07
N ALA A 41 20.92 17.16 5.30
CA ALA A 41 22.26 17.76 5.45
C ALA A 41 22.35 19.21 4.95
N GLY A 42 21.47 19.62 4.01
CA GLY A 42 21.41 20.99 3.49
C GLY A 42 20.66 21.98 4.40
N GLU A 43 19.65 21.52 5.13
CA GLU A 43 18.83 22.38 5.99
C GLU A 43 19.44 22.63 7.39
N LYS A 44 20.32 21.75 7.88
CA LYS A 44 20.97 21.92 9.19
C LYS A 44 21.97 23.07 9.27
N LYS A 45 22.40 23.64 8.16
CA LYS A 45 23.37 24.77 8.16
C LYS A 45 22.75 26.16 8.30
N SER A 46 21.43 26.30 8.26
CA SER A 46 20.76 27.61 8.34
C SER A 46 19.98 27.85 9.64
N ALA A 47 19.91 26.85 10.54
CA ALA A 47 19.05 26.92 11.72
C ALA A 47 19.78 27.18 13.04
N GLU A 48 21.10 27.35 13.04
CA GLU A 48 21.91 27.44 14.26
C GLU A 48 22.08 28.86 14.84
N GLN A 49 21.34 29.85 14.34
CA GLN A 49 21.51 31.24 14.80
C GLN A 49 20.25 31.98 15.21
N ILE A 50 19.14 31.35 15.55
CA ILE A 50 18.00 32.06 16.16
C ILE A 50 17.47 31.34 17.37
N SER A 51 17.91 31.85 18.54
CA SER A 51 17.23 31.93 19.85
C SER A 51 16.98 30.66 20.66
N ALA A 52 17.79 30.50 21.65
CA ALA A 52 17.35 30.04 22.97
C ALA A 52 16.15 30.90 23.46
N GLU A 53 15.24 30.26 24.19
CA GLU A 53 14.09 30.80 24.90
C GLU A 53 12.79 30.88 24.10
N ARG A 54 12.04 29.75 24.12
CA ARG A 54 10.57 29.74 24.24
C ARG A 54 10.05 28.39 24.75
N ASP A 55 9.52 28.44 25.91
CA ASP A 55 8.51 27.65 26.61
C ASP A 55 8.09 26.26 26.08
N CYS A 56 8.21 25.28 26.99
CA CYS A 56 7.88 23.86 26.87
C CYS A 56 6.38 23.50 26.87
N HIS A 57 5.49 24.33 26.32
CA HIS A 57 4.04 24.08 26.41
C HIS A 57 3.28 24.05 25.08
N GLU A 58 3.96 24.28 23.93
CA GLU A 58 3.31 24.27 22.59
C GLU A 58 3.41 22.93 21.86
N ASP A 59 4.35 22.06 22.21
CA ASP A 59 4.67 20.82 21.45
C ASP A 59 3.57 19.75 21.50
N THR A 60 2.75 19.70 22.54
CA THR A 60 1.73 18.67 22.71
C THR A 60 0.47 18.93 21.86
N ALA A 61 0.06 20.17 21.72
CA ALA A 61 -1.12 20.53 20.93
C ALA A 61 -0.91 20.36 19.43
N ASP A 62 0.27 20.68 18.92
CA ASP A 62 0.62 20.51 17.50
C ASP A 62 0.81 19.03 17.14
N THR A 63 1.36 18.23 18.04
CA THR A 63 1.46 16.79 17.87
C THR A 63 0.08 16.13 17.81
N GLU A 64 -0.84 16.52 18.67
CA GLU A 64 -2.20 15.97 18.68
C GLU A 64 -3.01 16.42 17.45
N ARG A 65 -2.88 17.66 17.01
CA ARG A 65 -3.48 18.15 15.75
C ARG A 65 -2.94 17.37 14.53
N SER A 66 -1.66 17.05 14.51
CA SER A 66 -1.02 16.25 13.46
C SER A 66 -1.55 14.82 13.46
N ARG A 67 -1.74 14.20 14.64
CA ARG A 67 -2.35 12.87 14.77
C ARG A 67 -3.79 12.84 14.26
N ILE A 68 -4.60 13.81 14.65
CA ILE A 68 -6.01 13.91 14.22
C ILE A 68 -6.09 14.06 12.70
N ARG A 69 -5.22 14.90 12.10
CA ARG A 69 -5.14 15.03 10.63
C ARG A 69 -4.76 13.72 9.95
N LEU A 70 -3.75 13.02 10.48
CA LEU A 70 -3.31 11.74 9.94
C LEU A 70 -4.42 10.67 10.02
N GLN A 71 -5.15 10.63 11.13
CA GLN A 71 -6.30 9.73 11.28
C GLN A 71 -7.43 10.04 10.28
N ALA A 72 -7.75 11.30 10.07
CA ALA A 72 -8.77 11.71 9.09
C ALA A 72 -8.36 11.32 7.66
N VAL A 73 -7.08 11.54 7.31
CA VAL A 73 -6.54 11.14 6.01
C VAL A 73 -6.56 9.61 5.85
N ALA A 74 -6.13 8.87 6.86
CA ALA A 74 -6.18 7.41 6.86
C ALA A 74 -7.61 6.88 6.65
N GLY A 75 -8.59 7.46 7.34
CA GLY A 75 -10.01 7.12 7.16
C GLY A 75 -10.51 7.36 5.73
N ASN A 76 -10.15 8.49 5.13
CA ASN A 76 -10.52 8.78 3.74
C ASN A 76 -9.87 7.81 2.74
N ILE A 77 -8.59 7.49 2.93
CA ILE A 77 -7.87 6.51 2.10
C ILE A 77 -8.52 5.13 2.22
N GLN A 78 -8.82 4.70 3.44
CA GLN A 78 -9.46 3.42 3.70
C GLN A 78 -10.84 3.35 3.05
N ALA A 79 -11.67 4.35 3.23
CA ALA A 79 -12.98 4.43 2.59
C ALA A 79 -12.90 4.38 1.06
N PHE A 80 -11.92 5.07 0.46
CA PHE A 80 -11.68 5.00 -0.98
C PHE A 80 -11.33 3.57 -1.43
N ILE A 81 -10.42 2.91 -0.73
CA ILE A 81 -10.01 1.52 -1.04
C ILE A 81 -11.19 0.57 -0.86
N GLU A 82 -11.98 0.70 0.18
CA GLU A 82 -13.18 -0.11 0.44
C GLU A 82 -14.21 -0.04 -0.69
N HIS A 83 -14.38 1.14 -1.30
CA HIS A 83 -15.32 1.32 -2.40
C HIS A 83 -14.78 0.89 -3.76
N ASN A 84 -13.45 0.94 -3.95
CA ASN A 84 -12.84 0.78 -5.27
C ASN A 84 -11.87 -0.41 -5.39
N TYR A 85 -11.70 -1.24 -4.35
CA TYR A 85 -10.71 -2.33 -4.37
C TYR A 85 -10.93 -3.37 -5.47
N MET A 86 -12.13 -3.48 -6.00
CA MET A 86 -12.45 -4.38 -7.11
C MET A 86 -11.96 -3.85 -8.46
N ASP A 87 -11.74 -2.55 -8.55
CA ASP A 87 -11.28 -1.88 -9.77
C ASP A 87 -9.76 -1.91 -9.88
N ASP A 88 -9.25 -1.53 -11.06
CA ASP A 88 -7.81 -1.43 -11.32
C ASP A 88 -7.27 -0.11 -10.77
N ILE A 89 -7.18 -0.03 -9.43
CA ILE A 89 -6.67 1.14 -8.73
C ILE A 89 -5.17 1.06 -8.52
N SER A 90 -4.50 2.17 -8.79
CA SER A 90 -3.07 2.38 -8.57
C SER A 90 -2.84 3.44 -7.50
N LEU A 91 -1.60 3.56 -7.03
CA LEU A 91 -1.20 4.65 -6.14
C LEU A 91 -1.52 6.02 -6.75
N GLN A 92 -1.26 6.21 -8.06
CA GLN A 92 -1.56 7.43 -8.79
C GLN A 92 -3.05 7.75 -8.77
N THR A 93 -3.90 6.75 -9.10
CA THR A 93 -5.36 6.93 -9.11
C THR A 93 -5.89 7.42 -7.77
N VAL A 94 -5.36 6.88 -6.67
CA VAL A 94 -5.78 7.29 -5.32
C VAL A 94 -5.22 8.66 -4.95
N ALA A 95 -3.95 8.94 -5.30
CA ALA A 95 -3.34 10.24 -5.06
C ALA A 95 -4.08 11.36 -5.81
N GLU A 96 -4.41 11.15 -7.08
CA GLU A 96 -5.21 12.08 -7.90
C GLU A 96 -6.60 12.31 -7.30
N ALA A 97 -7.30 11.24 -6.91
CA ALA A 97 -8.63 11.35 -6.30
C ALA A 97 -8.63 12.15 -4.98
N MET A 98 -7.50 12.17 -4.28
CA MET A 98 -7.32 12.91 -3.04
C MET A 98 -6.62 14.27 -3.22
N ASN A 99 -6.33 14.68 -4.46
CA ASN A 99 -5.59 15.90 -4.80
C ASN A 99 -4.19 15.97 -4.16
N TYR A 100 -3.50 14.83 -4.09
CA TYR A 100 -2.12 14.74 -3.61
C TYR A 100 -1.16 14.47 -4.78
N SER A 101 0.09 14.90 -4.65
CA SER A 101 1.16 14.41 -5.51
C SER A 101 1.54 12.98 -5.13
N ASP A 102 2.01 12.18 -6.10
CA ASP A 102 2.39 10.77 -5.87
C ASP A 102 3.42 10.63 -4.75
N ALA A 103 4.43 11.49 -4.73
CA ALA A 103 5.48 11.47 -3.72
C ALA A 103 4.93 11.78 -2.30
N TYR A 104 4.04 12.77 -2.20
CA TYR A 104 3.41 13.10 -0.92
C TYR A 104 2.47 11.99 -0.47
N PHE A 105 1.70 11.42 -1.40
CA PHE A 105 0.78 10.32 -1.09
C PHE A 105 1.53 9.08 -0.62
N CYS A 106 2.64 8.70 -1.25
CA CYS A 106 3.50 7.61 -0.79
C CYS A 106 3.94 7.79 0.67
N LYS A 107 4.43 9.01 1.00
CA LYS A 107 4.90 9.33 2.34
C LYS A 107 3.77 9.23 3.38
N ILE A 108 2.64 9.88 3.10
CA ILE A 108 1.51 9.90 4.04
C ILE A 108 0.87 8.52 4.18
N PHE A 109 0.80 7.73 3.09
CA PHE A 109 0.30 6.37 3.12
C PHE A 109 1.15 5.47 4.03
N LYS A 110 2.48 5.54 3.87
CA LYS A 110 3.42 4.80 4.74
C LYS A 110 3.30 5.23 6.21
N GLN A 111 3.09 6.53 6.48
CA GLN A 111 2.86 7.02 7.85
C GLN A 111 1.54 6.51 8.44
N CYS A 112 0.47 6.41 7.63
CA CYS A 112 -0.84 5.96 8.10
C CYS A 112 -0.92 4.44 8.32
N PHE A 113 -0.29 3.64 7.45
CA PHE A 113 -0.52 2.19 7.39
C PHE A 113 0.73 1.35 7.63
N ASP A 114 1.91 1.96 7.75
CA ASP A 114 3.22 1.31 7.91
C ASP A 114 3.53 0.26 6.83
N LYS A 115 2.93 0.46 5.64
CA LYS A 115 3.04 -0.44 4.47
C LYS A 115 2.97 0.39 3.20
N ASN A 116 3.49 -0.16 2.09
CA ASN A 116 3.22 0.43 0.79
C ASN A 116 1.80 0.12 0.30
N PHE A 117 1.29 0.94 -0.63
CA PHE A 117 -0.06 0.85 -1.15
C PHE A 117 -0.39 -0.52 -1.76
N ILE A 118 0.54 -1.08 -2.57
CA ILE A 118 0.33 -2.35 -3.27
C ILE A 118 0.19 -3.52 -2.28
N VAL A 119 1.01 -3.54 -1.24
CA VAL A 119 0.93 -4.55 -0.18
C VAL A 119 -0.40 -4.44 0.56
N TYR A 120 -0.75 -3.24 0.99
CA TYR A 120 -2.01 -2.99 1.69
C TYR A 120 -3.23 -3.40 0.86
N LEU A 121 -3.30 -2.98 -0.42
CA LEU A 121 -4.38 -3.35 -1.33
C LEU A 121 -4.46 -4.86 -1.54
N SER A 122 -3.31 -5.53 -1.68
CA SER A 122 -3.27 -6.99 -1.84
C SER A 122 -3.77 -7.71 -0.60
N GLU A 123 -3.38 -7.28 0.58
CA GLU A 123 -3.86 -7.84 1.86
C GLU A 123 -5.36 -7.61 2.02
N TYR A 124 -5.84 -6.42 1.69
CA TYR A 124 -7.27 -6.09 1.73
C TYR A 124 -8.08 -6.99 0.79
N ARG A 125 -7.65 -7.14 -0.46
CA ARG A 125 -8.29 -8.02 -1.45
C ARG A 125 -8.30 -9.48 -1.00
N VAL A 126 -7.21 -9.97 -0.41
CA VAL A 126 -7.14 -11.34 0.13
C VAL A 126 -8.06 -11.52 1.33
N ALA A 127 -8.20 -10.52 2.20
CA ALA A 127 -9.16 -10.57 3.29
C ALA A 127 -10.60 -10.70 2.77
N ARG A 128 -10.98 -9.90 1.77
CA ARG A 128 -12.30 -10.01 1.10
C ARG A 128 -12.48 -11.34 0.37
N ALA A 129 -11.41 -11.85 -0.26
CA ALA A 129 -11.45 -13.18 -0.90
C ALA A 129 -11.73 -14.29 0.11
N LYS A 130 -11.16 -14.24 1.30
CA LYS A 130 -11.41 -15.21 2.37
C LYS A 130 -12.89 -15.27 2.76
N GLU A 131 -13.56 -14.13 2.84
CA GLU A 131 -15.00 -14.03 3.11
C GLU A 131 -15.81 -14.73 2.00
N LEU A 132 -15.49 -14.42 0.73
CA LEU A 132 -16.19 -15.00 -0.43
C LEU A 132 -15.89 -16.50 -0.61
N LEU A 133 -14.73 -16.98 -0.21
CA LEU A 133 -14.36 -18.39 -0.31
C LEU A 133 -15.18 -19.30 0.62
N GLY A 134 -15.79 -18.75 1.65
CA GLY A 134 -16.74 -19.47 2.52
C GLY A 134 -18.05 -19.86 1.81
N ASP A 135 -18.40 -19.17 0.72
CA ASP A 135 -19.56 -19.50 -0.08
C ASP A 135 -19.21 -20.56 -1.15
N VAL A 136 -19.83 -21.73 -1.04
CA VAL A 136 -19.63 -22.86 -1.98
C VAL A 136 -20.20 -22.61 -3.37
N LEU A 137 -21.15 -21.69 -3.49
CA LEU A 137 -21.79 -21.38 -4.77
C LEU A 137 -20.92 -20.52 -5.68
N ILE A 138 -19.92 -19.82 -5.11
CA ILE A 138 -19.01 -18.95 -5.85
C ILE A 138 -17.74 -19.75 -6.18
N ASN A 139 -17.41 -19.93 -7.45
CA ASN A 139 -16.16 -20.62 -7.81
C ASN A 139 -14.92 -19.73 -7.55
N VAL A 140 -13.72 -20.34 -7.39
CA VAL A 140 -12.49 -19.62 -7.07
C VAL A 140 -12.12 -18.58 -8.14
N LYS A 141 -12.44 -18.85 -9.41
CA LYS A 141 -12.20 -17.92 -10.51
C LYS A 141 -13.07 -16.68 -10.37
N ASP A 142 -14.35 -16.86 -10.02
CA ASP A 142 -15.27 -15.73 -9.81
C ASP A 142 -14.86 -14.92 -8.56
N VAL A 143 -14.39 -15.58 -7.50
CA VAL A 143 -13.81 -14.89 -6.35
C VAL A 143 -12.65 -14.00 -6.77
N SER A 144 -11.72 -14.51 -7.59
CA SER A 144 -10.58 -13.70 -8.06
C SER A 144 -11.02 -12.43 -8.80
N GLN A 145 -12.03 -12.53 -9.65
CA GLN A 145 -12.58 -11.39 -10.39
C GLN A 145 -13.29 -10.39 -9.46
N LYS A 146 -14.11 -10.91 -8.53
CA LYS A 146 -14.84 -10.08 -7.56
C LYS A 146 -13.93 -9.28 -6.62
N VAL A 147 -12.71 -9.74 -6.40
CA VAL A 147 -11.73 -9.01 -5.58
C VAL A 147 -10.71 -8.22 -6.40
N GLY A 148 -10.95 -8.02 -7.71
CA GLY A 148 -10.18 -7.14 -8.57
C GLY A 148 -8.95 -7.77 -9.23
N TYR A 149 -8.88 -9.11 -9.34
CA TYR A 149 -7.82 -9.78 -10.09
C TYR A 149 -8.37 -10.32 -11.42
N ARG A 150 -7.81 -9.84 -12.53
CA ARG A 150 -8.16 -10.33 -13.88
C ARG A 150 -7.61 -11.72 -14.15
N ASP A 151 -6.42 -12.03 -13.61
CA ASP A 151 -5.75 -13.32 -13.74
C ASP A 151 -5.89 -14.13 -12.44
N SER A 152 -6.59 -15.26 -12.53
CA SER A 152 -6.82 -16.16 -11.40
C SER A 152 -5.54 -16.90 -10.96
N ASN A 153 -4.55 -17.10 -11.84
CA ASN A 153 -3.28 -17.70 -11.47
C ASN A 153 -2.43 -16.75 -10.65
N TYR A 154 -2.40 -15.47 -11.05
CA TYR A 154 -1.75 -14.43 -10.27
C TYR A 154 -2.42 -14.25 -8.91
N PHE A 155 -3.75 -14.21 -8.87
CA PHE A 155 -4.52 -14.20 -7.62
C PHE A 155 -4.11 -15.35 -6.70
N ALA A 156 -4.03 -16.59 -7.20
CA ALA A 156 -3.67 -17.74 -6.40
C ALA A 156 -2.27 -17.63 -5.79
N LYS A 157 -1.30 -17.08 -6.54
CA LYS A 157 0.06 -16.80 -6.03
C LYS A 157 0.05 -15.74 -4.93
N VAL A 158 -0.66 -14.62 -5.14
CA VAL A 158 -0.77 -13.55 -4.14
C VAL A 158 -1.47 -14.06 -2.89
N PHE A 159 -2.58 -14.78 -3.06
CA PHE A 159 -3.33 -15.35 -1.95
C PHE A 159 -2.47 -16.31 -1.12
N LYS A 160 -1.75 -17.24 -1.78
CA LYS A 160 -0.85 -18.19 -1.10
C LYS A 160 0.27 -17.46 -0.35
N ARG A 161 0.84 -16.41 -0.93
CA ARG A 161 1.89 -15.60 -0.27
C ARG A 161 1.39 -14.95 1.01
N ILE A 162 0.14 -14.43 1.02
CA ILE A 162 -0.42 -13.69 2.16
C ILE A 162 -1.09 -14.62 3.16
N ALA A 163 -1.84 -15.63 2.69
CA ALA A 163 -2.60 -16.54 3.52
C ALA A 163 -1.85 -17.82 3.93
N GLY A 164 -0.70 -18.10 3.30
CA GLY A 164 0.10 -19.33 3.52
C GLY A 164 -0.40 -20.57 2.76
N VAL A 165 -1.65 -20.56 2.33
CA VAL A 165 -2.31 -21.68 1.61
C VAL A 165 -2.96 -21.17 0.34
N THR A 166 -3.23 -22.07 -0.63
CA THR A 166 -3.94 -21.69 -1.86
C THR A 166 -5.41 -21.38 -1.57
N PRO A 167 -6.11 -20.62 -2.45
CA PRO A 167 -7.54 -20.35 -2.29
C PRO A 167 -8.41 -21.61 -2.18
N THR A 168 -8.05 -22.66 -2.91
CA THR A 168 -8.75 -23.96 -2.89
C THR A 168 -8.55 -24.69 -1.55
N GLU A 169 -7.31 -24.75 -1.07
CA GLU A 169 -7.00 -25.31 0.24
C GLU A 169 -7.69 -24.56 1.37
N TYR A 170 -7.67 -23.22 1.31
CA TYR A 170 -8.37 -22.38 2.29
C TYR A 170 -9.87 -22.69 2.32
N ARG A 171 -10.53 -22.78 1.17
CA ARG A 171 -11.93 -23.15 1.07
C ARG A 171 -12.21 -24.50 1.73
N MET A 172 -11.38 -25.52 1.44
CA MET A 172 -11.56 -26.85 2.03
C MET A 172 -11.46 -26.82 3.56
N GLN A 173 -10.53 -26.01 4.11
CA GLN A 173 -10.39 -25.83 5.56
C GLN A 173 -11.65 -25.20 6.18
N VAL A 174 -12.14 -24.09 5.60
CA VAL A 174 -13.34 -23.39 6.09
C VAL A 174 -14.57 -24.29 6.05
N LEU A 175 -14.77 -25.05 4.98
CA LEU A 175 -15.91 -25.95 4.84
C LEU A 175 -15.83 -27.14 5.81
N LYS A 176 -14.65 -27.66 6.07
CA LYS A 176 -14.47 -28.72 7.07
C LYS A 176 -14.82 -28.23 8.47
N GLU A 177 -14.35 -27.03 8.86
CA GLU A 177 -14.67 -26.42 10.15
C GLU A 177 -16.17 -26.10 10.31
N ALA A 178 -16.83 -25.75 9.21
CA ALA A 178 -18.28 -25.47 9.21
C ALA A 178 -19.14 -26.76 9.33
N GLY A 179 -18.64 -27.88 8.80
CA GLY A 179 -19.34 -29.19 8.87
C GLY A 179 -19.16 -29.94 10.19
N GLU A 180 -18.19 -29.53 11.02
CA GLU A 180 -17.93 -30.11 12.33
C GLU A 180 -18.71 -29.42 13.49
N ARG A 181 -19.52 -28.37 13.17
CA ARG A 181 -20.38 -27.65 14.12
C ARG A 181 -21.81 -28.05 13.98
#